data_13a3c5248ce3417bd6b66d32c569c458
#
_entry.id   13a3c5248ce3417bd6b66d32c569c458
#
_cell.length_a   1.000
_cell.length_b   1.000
_cell.length_c   1.000
_cell.angle_alpha   90.00
_cell.angle_beta   90.00
_cell.angle_gamma   90.00
#
_symmetry.space_group_name_H-M   'P 1'
#
loop_
_entity.id
_entity.type
_entity.pdbx_description
1 polymer ?
#
loop_
_entity_poly.entity_id
_entity_poly.type
_entity_poly.pdbx_seq_one_letter_code
_entity_poly.pdbx_strand_id
1 'polypeptide(L)'
;MSTSADPLATGSDQPVERVPALFTLGSYLRRGRASDDARRLFLTGGREADTFYRHRWSHDKMVHSTHGVNCTGSCAWEVYVTDGVITWEKQITDYPTTGPDMPEYEPRGCPRGAAFSWYTYSPTRIRYPYVRSVLLDAFRAAKERHDGDPVAAWAEVTGDPDTSRAYKSARGRGGMVRVGWDDAMEIIAAAYVHTIRTWGPDRCFGFSVIPAMSMLSYGAGGRFHELIGATMLSFYDWYADLPPASPQVFGDQTDVPEAGDWYNAQYLIMWGSNLPLTRTPDAHFMTEARYHGQKVVAVSPDYAENTKFADQWLRVAPGTDGALAMAMGHVILTEFHVGRREPFFLDYMRRHTDAPFLVALEPAPDGTGYVPGRFVTADEVDGVADGAPKNEFRPLVWDRERGPADPGGTLADRFTPEGLGKWNLLMEGVDPVMSMLDLPGSKRGAGAGAGAAGGKDRGAARAGAAGASAGAEPDRKSVV
;
A
#
# COMPACT_ATOMS: atom_id res chain seq x y z
N MET A 1 -3.10 46.09 -25.39
CA MET A 1 -3.05 45.01 -26.38
C MET A 1 -1.59 44.81 -26.75
N SER A 2 -0.92 43.91 -26.08
CA SER A 2 0.47 43.50 -26.35
C SER A 2 0.43 42.00 -26.48
N THR A 3 0.58 41.53 -27.73
CA THR A 3 0.72 40.14 -28.06
C THR A 3 2.11 39.66 -27.72
N SER A 4 2.25 38.95 -26.61
CA SER A 4 3.48 38.24 -26.32
C SER A 4 3.59 37.06 -27.27
N ALA A 5 4.60 37.07 -28.10
CA ALA A 5 4.95 35.96 -28.98
C ALA A 5 5.42 34.76 -28.12
N ASP A 6 4.85 33.60 -28.42
CA ASP A 6 5.23 32.32 -27.89
C ASP A 6 6.68 31.98 -28.29
N PRO A 7 7.64 31.80 -27.39
CA PRO A 7 9.02 31.48 -27.73
C PRO A 7 9.25 30.03 -28.17
N LEU A 8 8.22 29.20 -28.30
CA LEU A 8 8.34 27.78 -28.67
C LEU A 8 7.98 27.46 -30.15
N ALA A 9 7.70 28.47 -30.98
CA ALA A 9 7.40 28.27 -32.39
C ALA A 9 8.67 28.36 -33.26
N THR A 10 9.68 27.55 -33.02
CA THR A 10 10.74 27.28 -33.99
C THR A 10 10.76 25.80 -34.34
N GLY A 11 9.62 25.28 -34.74
CA GLY A 11 9.56 24.04 -35.49
C GLY A 11 10.03 24.30 -36.89
N SER A 12 11.19 23.79 -37.29
CA SER A 12 11.59 23.73 -38.69
C SER A 12 10.61 22.81 -39.42
N ASP A 13 9.84 23.36 -40.37
CA ASP A 13 9.00 22.61 -41.32
C ASP A 13 9.84 21.78 -42.34
N GLN A 14 10.89 21.15 -41.85
CA GLN A 14 11.61 20.13 -42.62
C GLN A 14 10.91 18.80 -42.39
N PRO A 15 10.45 18.10 -43.42
CA PRO A 15 9.89 16.78 -43.28
C PRO A 15 10.95 15.88 -42.61
N VAL A 16 10.63 15.36 -41.45
CA VAL A 16 11.49 14.37 -40.73
C VAL A 16 11.57 13.15 -41.67
N GLU A 17 12.73 12.95 -42.24
CA GLU A 17 13.00 11.78 -43.06
C GLU A 17 12.79 10.54 -42.18
N ARG A 18 11.76 9.73 -42.50
CA ARG A 18 11.41 8.54 -41.74
C ARG A 18 12.59 7.60 -41.66
N VAL A 19 13.16 7.44 -40.51
CA VAL A 19 14.19 6.43 -40.25
C VAL A 19 13.57 5.05 -40.48
N PRO A 20 14.06 4.23 -41.40
CA PRO A 20 13.53 2.88 -41.59
C PRO A 20 13.60 2.10 -40.30
N ALA A 21 12.51 1.46 -39.90
CA ALA A 21 12.39 0.70 -38.68
C ALA A 21 13.32 -0.54 -38.61
N LEU A 22 14.04 -0.82 -39.65
CA LEU A 22 15.01 -1.91 -39.76
C LEU A 22 16.34 -1.35 -40.20
N PHE A 23 17.31 -1.41 -39.28
CA PHE A 23 18.72 -1.21 -39.64
C PHE A 23 19.13 -2.34 -40.58
N THR A 24 19.28 -2.01 -41.85
CA THR A 24 19.90 -2.95 -42.77
C THR A 24 21.41 -2.96 -42.51
N LEU A 25 22.05 -4.11 -42.64
CA LEU A 25 23.49 -4.25 -42.45
C LEU A 25 24.25 -3.21 -43.28
N GLY A 26 23.72 -2.82 -44.43
CA GLY A 26 24.27 -1.78 -45.33
C GLY A 26 24.35 -0.39 -44.71
N SER A 27 23.49 -0.04 -43.71
CA SER A 27 23.52 1.27 -43.08
C SER A 27 24.76 1.51 -42.21
N TYR A 28 25.47 0.45 -41.84
CA TYR A 28 26.74 0.50 -41.11
C TYR A 28 27.97 0.41 -42.00
N LEU A 29 27.80 0.09 -43.28
CA LEU A 29 28.93 -0.07 -44.19
C LEU A 29 29.39 1.30 -44.68
N ARG A 30 30.69 1.54 -44.61
CA ARG A 30 31.38 2.72 -45.14
C ARG A 30 32.09 2.35 -46.39
N ARG A 31 31.93 3.16 -47.44
CA ARG A 31 32.73 3.04 -48.64
C ARG A 31 34.09 3.64 -48.34
N GLY A 32 35.14 2.82 -48.49
CA GLY A 32 36.50 3.26 -48.43
C GLY A 32 37.01 3.63 -49.83
N ARG A 33 37.61 4.81 -49.97
CA ARG A 33 38.40 5.19 -51.13
C ARG A 33 39.78 5.58 -50.66
N ALA A 34 40.77 4.91 -51.20
CA ALA A 34 42.16 5.28 -50.93
C ALA A 34 42.53 6.55 -51.76
N SER A 35 43.44 7.36 -51.22
CA SER A 35 44.10 8.40 -52.02
C SER A 35 44.98 7.75 -53.09
N ASP A 36 45.33 8.51 -54.12
CA ASP A 36 46.15 7.99 -55.22
C ASP A 36 47.52 7.49 -54.76
N ASP A 37 48.01 8.00 -53.66
CA ASP A 37 49.28 7.58 -53.02
C ASP A 37 49.05 6.46 -51.96
N ALA A 38 47.83 5.94 -51.81
CA ALA A 38 47.41 4.92 -50.85
C ALA A 38 47.73 5.24 -49.38
N ARG A 39 48.09 6.48 -49.05
CA ARG A 39 48.45 6.88 -47.66
C ARG A 39 47.26 7.32 -46.83
N ARG A 40 46.08 7.60 -47.48
CA ARG A 40 44.89 8.04 -46.82
C ARG A 40 43.69 7.22 -47.26
N LEU A 41 42.86 6.85 -46.33
CA LEU A 41 41.59 6.20 -46.59
C LEU A 41 40.44 7.18 -46.28
N PHE A 42 39.70 7.55 -47.31
CA PHE A 42 38.50 8.35 -47.14
C PHE A 42 37.30 7.41 -46.97
N LEU A 43 36.59 7.54 -45.87
CA LEU A 43 35.38 6.74 -45.57
C LEU A 43 34.15 7.59 -45.80
N THR A 44 33.25 7.08 -46.61
CA THR A 44 31.93 7.71 -46.87
C THR A 44 30.81 6.74 -46.62
N GLY A 45 29.64 7.24 -46.20
CA GLY A 45 28.52 6.41 -45.80
C GLY A 45 28.64 5.87 -44.36
N GLY A 46 27.75 4.99 -44.01
CA GLY A 46 27.73 4.33 -42.72
C GLY A 46 27.30 5.21 -41.57
N ARG A 47 26.76 6.40 -41.84
CA ARG A 47 26.24 7.31 -40.79
C ARG A 47 24.72 7.33 -40.72
N GLU A 48 24.05 6.59 -41.57
CA GLU A 48 22.58 6.47 -41.54
C GLU A 48 22.10 5.86 -40.21
N ALA A 49 22.87 4.93 -39.68
CA ALA A 49 22.60 4.37 -38.37
C ALA A 49 22.73 5.41 -37.23
N ASP A 50 23.59 6.43 -37.41
CA ASP A 50 23.71 7.51 -36.42
C ASP A 50 22.49 8.42 -36.41
N THR A 51 21.66 8.40 -37.46
CA THR A 51 20.48 9.22 -37.57
C THR A 51 19.54 8.98 -36.40
N PHE A 52 19.36 7.73 -35.98
CA PHE A 52 18.57 7.39 -34.82
C PHE A 52 19.07 8.12 -33.56
N TYR A 53 20.37 8.13 -33.31
CA TYR A 53 20.94 8.79 -32.14
C TYR A 53 20.92 10.32 -32.26
N ARG A 54 21.09 10.87 -33.46
CA ARG A 54 21.06 12.32 -33.66
C ARG A 54 19.67 12.91 -33.51
N HIS A 55 18.65 12.15 -33.91
CA HIS A 55 17.25 12.58 -33.83
C HIS A 55 16.56 12.06 -32.56
N ARG A 56 17.25 11.30 -31.72
CA ARG A 56 16.66 10.76 -30.48
C ARG A 56 16.09 11.84 -29.57
N TRP A 57 16.75 12.98 -29.51
CA TRP A 57 16.39 14.10 -28.67
C TRP A 57 15.45 15.09 -29.36
N SER A 58 15.25 14.98 -30.66
CA SER A 58 14.23 15.76 -31.34
C SER A 58 12.85 15.20 -31.06
N HIS A 59 11.89 16.06 -30.88
CA HIS A 59 10.51 15.70 -30.63
C HIS A 59 9.59 16.74 -31.28
N ASP A 60 8.41 16.31 -31.65
CA ASP A 60 7.35 17.18 -32.17
C ASP A 60 6.43 17.68 -31.03
N LYS A 61 6.40 16.93 -29.92
CA LYS A 61 5.74 17.39 -28.68
C LYS A 61 6.34 16.75 -27.43
N MET A 62 6.15 17.44 -26.31
CA MET A 62 6.36 16.93 -24.98
C MET A 62 5.03 16.99 -24.22
N VAL A 63 4.72 15.93 -23.46
CA VAL A 63 3.53 15.87 -22.62
C VAL A 63 3.90 15.44 -21.22
N HIS A 64 3.24 16.01 -20.23
CA HIS A 64 3.34 15.53 -18.86
C HIS A 64 2.48 14.28 -18.70
N SER A 65 3.04 13.27 -18.07
CA SER A 65 2.36 12.02 -17.82
C SER A 65 2.93 11.32 -16.58
N THR A 66 2.25 10.28 -16.18
CA THR A 66 2.76 9.28 -15.24
C THR A 66 2.75 7.92 -15.89
N HIS A 67 3.47 6.95 -15.36
CA HIS A 67 3.40 5.59 -15.86
C HIS A 67 2.39 4.75 -15.08
N GLY A 68 1.79 3.79 -15.78
CA GLY A 68 0.73 2.94 -15.25
C GLY A 68 1.24 1.71 -14.50
N VAL A 69 2.17 1.87 -13.57
CA VAL A 69 2.61 0.78 -12.70
C VAL A 69 1.97 0.90 -11.31
N ASN A 70 1.80 -0.24 -10.67
CA ASN A 70 1.26 -0.33 -9.32
C ASN A 70 2.31 0.12 -8.29
N CYS A 71 2.54 1.43 -8.23
CA CYS A 71 3.55 2.05 -7.39
C CYS A 71 2.99 3.35 -6.80
N THR A 72 3.25 3.60 -5.54
CA THR A 72 2.83 4.81 -4.83
C THR A 72 3.83 5.96 -4.95
N GLY A 73 4.81 5.85 -5.85
CA GLY A 73 5.88 6.85 -6.03
C GLY A 73 5.41 8.22 -6.49
N SER A 74 4.21 8.32 -7.08
CA SER A 74 3.63 9.59 -7.58
C SER A 74 4.57 10.36 -8.51
N CYS A 75 5.36 9.66 -9.32
CA CYS A 75 6.33 10.26 -10.21
C CYS A 75 5.63 10.94 -11.38
N ALA A 76 6.12 12.11 -11.74
CA ALA A 76 5.70 12.84 -12.93
C ALA A 76 6.83 12.85 -13.98
N TRP A 77 6.45 12.68 -15.24
CA TRP A 77 7.38 12.52 -16.36
C TRP A 77 7.07 13.48 -17.49
N GLU A 78 8.12 14.06 -18.05
CA GLU A 78 8.10 14.66 -19.36
C GLU A 78 8.28 13.55 -20.39
N VAL A 79 7.26 13.29 -21.17
CA VAL A 79 7.24 12.25 -22.20
C VAL A 79 7.41 12.89 -23.56
N TYR A 80 8.50 12.60 -24.23
CA TYR A 80 8.87 13.14 -25.52
C TYR A 80 8.37 12.25 -26.64
N VAL A 81 7.69 12.81 -27.60
CA VAL A 81 7.00 12.10 -28.67
C VAL A 81 7.46 12.62 -30.03
N THR A 82 7.72 11.70 -30.95
CA THR A 82 8.01 11.98 -32.36
C THR A 82 7.11 11.11 -33.24
N ASP A 83 6.32 11.71 -34.11
CA ASP A 83 5.37 11.02 -35.01
C ASP A 83 4.45 10.02 -34.24
N GLY A 84 3.99 10.41 -33.08
CA GLY A 84 3.13 9.57 -32.23
C GLY A 84 3.85 8.44 -31.49
N VAL A 85 5.16 8.35 -31.55
CA VAL A 85 5.99 7.36 -30.88
C VAL A 85 6.73 8.02 -29.71
N ILE A 86 6.66 7.44 -28.53
CA ILE A 86 7.46 7.88 -27.38
C ILE A 86 8.92 7.54 -27.65
N THR A 87 9.77 8.56 -27.66
CA THR A 87 11.21 8.41 -27.92
C THR A 87 12.04 8.46 -26.66
N TRP A 88 11.55 9.16 -25.64
CA TRP A 88 12.26 9.33 -24.40
C TRP A 88 11.34 9.78 -23.27
N GLU A 89 11.70 9.47 -22.02
CA GLU A 89 11.09 9.96 -20.80
C GLU A 89 12.15 10.60 -19.90
N LYS A 90 11.82 11.75 -19.34
CA LYS A 90 12.62 12.43 -18.33
C LYS A 90 11.75 12.74 -17.12
N GLN A 91 12.25 12.48 -15.93
CA GLN A 91 11.54 12.87 -14.71
C GLN A 91 11.42 14.39 -14.61
N ILE A 92 10.29 14.87 -14.14
CA ILE A 92 10.10 16.27 -13.80
C ILE A 92 10.90 16.56 -12.53
N THR A 93 11.58 17.70 -12.50
CA THR A 93 12.47 18.10 -11.40
C THR A 93 12.10 19.42 -10.76
N ASP A 94 10.95 19.98 -11.10
CA ASP A 94 10.44 21.25 -10.60
C ASP A 94 9.36 21.09 -9.51
N TYR A 95 9.58 20.14 -8.61
CA TYR A 95 8.72 19.96 -7.44
C TYR A 95 8.88 21.13 -6.46
N PRO A 96 7.83 21.45 -5.69
CA PRO A 96 7.94 22.40 -4.60
C PRO A 96 8.98 21.98 -3.57
N THR A 97 9.73 22.94 -3.06
CA THR A 97 10.69 22.67 -2.00
C THR A 97 10.00 22.25 -0.70
N THR A 98 10.60 21.30 0.01
CA THR A 98 10.19 20.88 1.36
C THR A 98 10.74 21.79 2.45
N GLY A 99 11.66 22.70 2.11
CA GLY A 99 12.34 23.57 3.05
C GLY A 99 13.73 23.06 3.46
N PRO A 100 14.43 23.80 4.32
CA PRO A 100 15.84 23.51 4.63
C PRO A 100 16.06 22.31 5.56
N ASP A 101 15.02 21.87 6.25
CA ASP A 101 15.16 20.88 7.34
C ASP A 101 14.90 19.43 6.90
N MET A 102 14.51 19.22 5.66
CA MET A 102 14.21 17.90 5.11
C MET A 102 14.79 17.78 3.70
N PRO A 103 15.12 16.55 3.27
CA PRO A 103 15.46 16.29 1.87
C PRO A 103 14.29 16.67 0.94
N GLU A 104 14.63 17.12 -0.26
CA GLU A 104 13.64 17.44 -1.29
C GLU A 104 12.94 16.18 -1.79
N TYR A 105 11.71 16.34 -2.29
CA TYR A 105 11.00 15.25 -2.97
C TYR A 105 11.64 14.87 -4.31
N GLU A 106 12.47 15.71 -4.88
CA GLU A 106 13.26 15.39 -6.07
C GLU A 106 14.60 14.71 -5.72
N PRO A 107 15.15 13.92 -6.65
CA PRO A 107 14.52 13.45 -7.89
C PRO A 107 13.48 12.38 -7.60
N ARG A 108 12.26 12.58 -8.12
CA ARG A 108 11.16 11.65 -7.91
C ARG A 108 10.97 10.79 -9.14
N GLY A 109 11.74 9.76 -9.24
CA GLY A 109 11.72 8.82 -10.34
C GLY A 109 12.57 7.59 -10.03
N CYS A 110 12.45 6.59 -10.87
CA CYS A 110 13.28 5.39 -10.78
C CYS A 110 13.58 4.84 -12.18
N PRO A 111 14.54 3.91 -12.34
CA PRO A 111 14.87 3.33 -13.63
C PRO A 111 13.68 2.67 -14.34
N ARG A 112 12.68 2.16 -13.61
CA ARG A 112 11.46 1.58 -14.19
C ARG A 112 10.64 2.62 -14.93
N GLY A 113 10.42 3.79 -14.33
CA GLY A 113 9.73 4.91 -14.97
C GLY A 113 10.51 5.46 -16.15
N ALA A 114 11.82 5.65 -15.99
CA ALA A 114 12.70 6.14 -17.06
C ALA A 114 12.79 5.23 -18.30
N ALA A 115 12.40 3.97 -18.16
CA ALA A 115 12.41 2.99 -19.24
C ALA A 115 10.99 2.49 -19.59
N PHE A 116 9.95 3.21 -19.21
CA PHE A 116 8.59 2.69 -19.32
C PHE A 116 8.12 2.52 -20.77
N SER A 117 8.60 3.34 -21.71
CA SER A 117 8.34 3.17 -23.14
C SER A 117 8.82 1.83 -23.68
N TRP A 118 9.85 1.26 -23.10
CA TRP A 118 10.36 -0.07 -23.46
C TRP A 118 9.32 -1.17 -23.22
N TYR A 119 8.51 -1.05 -22.17
CA TYR A 119 7.37 -1.95 -21.96
C TYR A 119 6.31 -1.77 -23.04
N THR A 120 6.04 -0.51 -23.43
CA THR A 120 5.07 -0.17 -24.46
C THR A 120 5.44 -0.76 -25.82
N TYR A 121 6.73 -0.71 -26.17
CA TYR A 121 7.23 -1.16 -27.48
C TYR A 121 7.94 -2.51 -27.45
N SER A 122 7.89 -3.20 -26.32
CA SER A 122 8.51 -4.52 -26.17
C SER A 122 7.93 -5.52 -27.18
N PRO A 123 8.77 -6.33 -27.82
CA PRO A 123 8.31 -7.40 -28.72
C PRO A 123 7.50 -8.47 -27.97
N THR A 124 7.68 -8.57 -26.65
CA THR A 124 6.94 -9.52 -25.80
C THR A 124 5.59 -8.97 -25.32
N ARG A 125 5.28 -7.71 -25.62
CA ARG A 125 3.99 -7.13 -25.27
C ARG A 125 2.86 -7.89 -25.94
N ILE A 126 1.84 -8.27 -25.15
CA ILE A 126 0.62 -8.90 -25.64
C ILE A 126 -0.18 -7.86 -26.44
N ARG A 127 -0.36 -8.10 -27.75
CA ARG A 127 -1.01 -7.16 -28.68
C ARG A 127 -2.44 -7.54 -29.01
N TYR A 128 -2.83 -8.76 -28.71
CA TYR A 128 -4.11 -9.34 -29.11
C TYR A 128 -4.72 -10.08 -27.91
N PRO A 129 -6.04 -10.20 -27.87
CA PRO A 129 -6.68 -11.02 -26.86
C PRO A 129 -6.37 -12.49 -27.07
N TYR A 130 -6.34 -13.23 -25.97
CA TYR A 130 -6.15 -14.66 -25.92
C TYR A 130 -7.27 -15.29 -25.10
N VAL A 131 -7.78 -16.41 -25.57
CA VAL A 131 -8.79 -17.22 -24.89
C VAL A 131 -8.25 -18.64 -24.77
N ARG A 132 -8.59 -19.34 -23.69
CA ARG A 132 -8.27 -20.77 -23.58
C ARG A 132 -8.99 -21.54 -24.67
N SER A 133 -8.25 -22.37 -25.43
CA SER A 133 -8.84 -23.15 -26.53
C SER A 133 -10.03 -23.98 -26.09
N VAL A 134 -9.93 -24.67 -24.93
CA VAL A 134 -11.02 -25.47 -24.38
C VAL A 134 -12.32 -24.65 -24.18
N LEU A 135 -12.20 -23.41 -23.69
CA LEU A 135 -13.36 -22.53 -23.58
C LEU A 135 -13.87 -22.05 -24.92
N LEU A 136 -12.95 -21.65 -25.82
CA LEU A 136 -13.32 -21.14 -27.13
C LEU A 136 -14.04 -22.19 -27.99
N ASP A 137 -13.52 -23.41 -27.98
CA ASP A 137 -14.09 -24.53 -28.73
C ASP A 137 -15.48 -24.90 -28.18
N ALA A 138 -15.60 -25.00 -26.85
CA ALA A 138 -16.89 -25.28 -26.21
C ALA A 138 -17.92 -24.16 -26.50
N PHE A 139 -17.51 -22.89 -26.41
CA PHE A 139 -18.39 -21.76 -26.68
C PHE A 139 -18.85 -21.70 -28.12
N ARG A 140 -17.95 -21.91 -29.09
CA ARG A 140 -18.30 -21.92 -30.51
C ARG A 140 -19.24 -23.08 -30.86
N ALA A 141 -18.95 -24.27 -30.35
CA ALA A 141 -19.83 -25.44 -30.57
C ALA A 141 -21.22 -25.25 -29.94
N ALA A 142 -21.30 -24.64 -28.75
CA ALA A 142 -22.58 -24.26 -28.14
C ALA A 142 -23.32 -23.20 -28.96
N LYS A 143 -22.61 -22.19 -29.44
CA LYS A 143 -23.19 -21.11 -30.25
C LYS A 143 -23.81 -21.64 -31.57
N GLU A 144 -23.17 -22.62 -32.20
CA GLU A 144 -23.74 -23.29 -33.37
C GLU A 144 -25.05 -24.01 -33.02
N ARG A 145 -25.14 -24.65 -31.86
CA ARG A 145 -26.36 -25.35 -31.39
C ARG A 145 -27.49 -24.37 -31.03
N HIS A 146 -27.16 -23.16 -30.71
CA HIS A 146 -28.13 -22.10 -30.33
C HIS A 146 -28.32 -21.05 -31.45
N ASP A 147 -28.21 -21.44 -32.71
CA ASP A 147 -28.47 -20.57 -33.88
C ASP A 147 -27.69 -19.23 -33.82
N GLY A 148 -26.53 -19.22 -33.21
CA GLY A 148 -25.69 -18.05 -33.10
C GLY A 148 -25.91 -17.18 -31.84
N ASP A 149 -26.82 -17.56 -30.92
CA ASP A 149 -27.03 -16.80 -29.68
C ASP A 149 -25.87 -17.01 -28.70
N PRO A 150 -25.04 -15.97 -28.43
CA PRO A 150 -23.90 -16.10 -27.54
C PRO A 150 -24.29 -16.23 -26.08
N VAL A 151 -25.45 -15.71 -25.67
CA VAL A 151 -25.90 -15.76 -24.27
C VAL A 151 -26.39 -17.16 -23.92
N ALA A 152 -27.14 -17.79 -24.85
CA ALA A 152 -27.57 -19.18 -24.71
C ALA A 152 -26.35 -20.13 -24.73
N ALA A 153 -25.39 -19.89 -25.61
CA ALA A 153 -24.14 -20.63 -25.66
C ALA A 153 -23.36 -20.57 -24.35
N TRP A 154 -23.23 -19.36 -23.76
CA TRP A 154 -22.58 -19.21 -22.45
C TRP A 154 -23.36 -19.92 -21.34
N ALA A 155 -24.67 -19.86 -21.37
CA ALA A 155 -25.53 -20.57 -20.40
C ALA A 155 -25.30 -22.06 -20.46
N GLU A 156 -25.20 -22.66 -21.66
CA GLU A 156 -24.90 -24.08 -21.84
C GLU A 156 -23.49 -24.44 -21.32
N VAL A 157 -22.46 -23.67 -21.73
CA VAL A 157 -21.06 -23.93 -21.32
C VAL A 157 -20.88 -23.90 -19.80
N THR A 158 -21.60 -23.00 -19.14
CA THR A 158 -21.50 -22.87 -17.67
C THR A 158 -22.47 -23.77 -16.91
N GLY A 159 -23.60 -24.11 -17.53
CA GLY A 159 -24.63 -24.96 -16.96
C GLY A 159 -24.32 -26.47 -17.03
N ASP A 160 -23.55 -26.91 -18.04
CA ASP A 160 -23.06 -28.25 -18.10
C ASP A 160 -21.86 -28.44 -17.16
N PRO A 161 -21.97 -29.31 -16.13
CA PRO A 161 -20.91 -29.49 -15.14
C PRO A 161 -19.57 -29.99 -15.71
N ASP A 162 -19.60 -30.82 -16.72
CA ASP A 162 -18.39 -31.41 -17.29
C ASP A 162 -17.63 -30.38 -18.15
N THR A 163 -18.33 -29.69 -19.03
CA THR A 163 -17.77 -28.57 -19.82
C THR A 163 -17.24 -27.47 -18.92
N SER A 164 -18.01 -27.05 -17.92
CA SER A 164 -17.60 -26.05 -16.93
C SER A 164 -16.34 -26.47 -16.19
N ARG A 165 -16.24 -27.72 -15.77
CA ARG A 165 -15.04 -28.26 -15.11
C ARG A 165 -13.86 -28.34 -16.07
N ALA A 166 -14.08 -28.75 -17.30
CA ALA A 166 -13.03 -28.89 -18.31
C ALA A 166 -12.29 -27.57 -18.55
N TYR A 167 -13.01 -26.47 -18.87
CA TYR A 167 -12.36 -25.19 -19.13
C TYR A 167 -11.76 -24.54 -17.87
N LYS A 168 -12.40 -24.72 -16.71
CA LYS A 168 -11.88 -24.20 -15.43
C LYS A 168 -10.58 -24.91 -15.01
N SER A 169 -10.52 -26.23 -15.17
CA SER A 169 -9.34 -27.02 -14.84
C SER A 169 -8.15 -26.81 -15.78
N ALA A 170 -8.40 -26.21 -16.96
CA ALA A 170 -7.35 -25.83 -17.90
C ALA A 170 -6.56 -24.58 -17.45
N ARG A 171 -7.00 -23.89 -16.38
CA ARG A 171 -6.29 -22.72 -15.85
C ARG A 171 -4.87 -23.09 -15.40
N GLY A 172 -3.88 -22.30 -15.83
CA GLY A 172 -2.47 -22.50 -15.50
C GLY A 172 -1.77 -23.60 -16.32
N ARG A 173 -2.49 -24.31 -17.21
CA ARG A 173 -1.92 -25.42 -18.03
C ARG A 173 -1.56 -25.00 -19.46
N GLY A 174 -1.63 -23.69 -19.79
CA GLY A 174 -1.42 -23.18 -21.13
C GLY A 174 -2.67 -23.32 -22.00
N GLY A 175 -2.48 -23.58 -23.32
CA GLY A 175 -3.59 -23.75 -24.25
C GLY A 175 -4.31 -22.43 -24.60
N MET A 176 -3.65 -21.28 -24.44
CA MET A 176 -4.19 -19.99 -24.88
C MET A 176 -4.02 -19.83 -26.37
N VAL A 177 -5.08 -19.47 -27.05
CA VAL A 177 -5.10 -19.19 -28.49
C VAL A 177 -5.44 -17.73 -28.75
N ARG A 178 -4.81 -17.16 -29.75
CA ARG A 178 -5.09 -15.79 -30.19
C ARG A 178 -6.46 -15.73 -30.86
N VAL A 179 -7.25 -14.72 -30.49
CA VAL A 179 -8.55 -14.42 -31.11
C VAL A 179 -8.64 -12.98 -31.57
N GLY A 180 -9.68 -12.63 -32.32
CA GLY A 180 -10.06 -11.25 -32.59
C GLY A 180 -10.66 -10.58 -31.35
N TRP A 181 -10.71 -9.24 -31.40
CA TRP A 181 -11.38 -8.46 -30.34
C TRP A 181 -12.87 -8.77 -30.28
N ASP A 182 -13.52 -8.96 -31.45
CA ASP A 182 -14.95 -9.28 -31.51
C ASP A 182 -15.27 -10.60 -30.81
N ASP A 183 -14.49 -11.64 -31.06
CA ASP A 183 -14.64 -12.94 -30.40
C ASP A 183 -14.48 -12.82 -28.87
N ALA A 184 -13.45 -12.07 -28.44
CA ALA A 184 -13.21 -11.91 -27.01
C ALA A 184 -14.32 -11.11 -26.32
N MET A 185 -14.75 -10.00 -26.94
CA MET A 185 -15.82 -9.16 -26.41
C MET A 185 -17.17 -9.86 -26.41
N GLU A 186 -17.46 -10.69 -27.41
CA GLU A 186 -18.69 -11.49 -27.47
C GLU A 186 -18.77 -12.46 -26.28
N ILE A 187 -17.70 -13.18 -25.96
CA ILE A 187 -17.66 -14.11 -24.83
C ILE A 187 -17.85 -13.34 -23.50
N ILE A 188 -17.17 -12.21 -23.35
CA ILE A 188 -17.28 -11.37 -22.14
C ILE A 188 -18.69 -10.81 -22.00
N ALA A 189 -19.26 -10.25 -23.08
CA ALA A 189 -20.60 -9.70 -23.06
C ALA A 189 -21.66 -10.77 -22.78
N ALA A 190 -21.50 -11.96 -23.38
CA ALA A 190 -22.39 -13.09 -23.11
C ALA A 190 -22.40 -13.48 -21.64
N ALA A 191 -21.21 -13.51 -21.02
CA ALA A 191 -21.06 -13.81 -19.60
C ALA A 191 -21.77 -12.78 -18.70
N TYR A 192 -21.58 -11.48 -18.97
CA TYR A 192 -22.26 -10.41 -18.23
C TYR A 192 -23.78 -10.48 -18.42
N VAL A 193 -24.24 -10.55 -19.67
CA VAL A 193 -25.69 -10.57 -19.96
C VAL A 193 -26.37 -11.80 -19.35
N HIS A 194 -25.73 -12.97 -19.44
CA HIS A 194 -26.23 -14.19 -18.80
C HIS A 194 -26.36 -14.01 -17.29
N THR A 195 -25.29 -13.51 -16.65
CA THR A 195 -25.28 -13.29 -15.18
C THR A 195 -26.35 -12.32 -14.76
N ILE A 196 -26.46 -11.18 -15.44
CA ILE A 196 -27.46 -10.14 -15.13
C ILE A 196 -28.88 -10.65 -15.31
N ARG A 197 -29.16 -11.38 -16.39
CA ARG A 197 -30.49 -11.94 -16.65
C ARG A 197 -30.89 -13.03 -15.66
N THR A 198 -29.93 -13.81 -15.19
CA THR A 198 -30.19 -14.98 -14.33
C THR A 198 -30.25 -14.61 -12.85
N TRP A 199 -29.36 -13.73 -12.40
CA TRP A 199 -29.19 -13.48 -10.97
C TRP A 199 -29.22 -12.00 -10.56
N GLY A 200 -29.31 -11.08 -11.52
CA GLY A 200 -29.26 -9.64 -11.30
C GLY A 200 -27.87 -9.02 -11.49
N PRO A 201 -27.81 -7.70 -11.71
CA PRO A 201 -26.56 -6.98 -11.95
C PRO A 201 -25.66 -6.91 -10.71
N ASP A 202 -26.22 -7.03 -9.52
CA ASP A 202 -25.50 -7.05 -8.23
C ASP A 202 -24.59 -8.29 -8.07
N ARG A 203 -24.73 -9.28 -8.95
CA ARG A 203 -23.85 -10.46 -9.03
C ARG A 203 -22.64 -10.24 -9.92
N CYS A 204 -22.57 -9.10 -10.56
CA CYS A 204 -21.38 -8.62 -11.25
C CYS A 204 -20.70 -7.57 -10.37
N PHE A 205 -19.40 -7.62 -10.25
CA PHE A 205 -18.66 -6.58 -9.55
C PHE A 205 -17.46 -6.15 -10.34
N GLY A 206 -17.11 -4.87 -10.22
CA GLY A 206 -15.94 -4.27 -10.79
C GLY A 206 -14.91 -3.96 -9.73
N PHE A 207 -13.68 -3.96 -10.15
CA PHE A 207 -12.55 -3.55 -9.34
C PHE A 207 -11.66 -2.64 -10.18
N SER A 208 -11.47 -1.42 -9.74
CA SER A 208 -10.64 -0.45 -10.44
C SER A 208 -9.23 -0.42 -9.89
N VAL A 209 -8.32 0.00 -10.74
CA VAL A 209 -6.90 0.14 -10.40
C VAL A 209 -6.64 1.35 -9.51
N ILE A 210 -5.42 1.47 -9.02
CA ILE A 210 -4.98 2.55 -8.13
C ILE A 210 -5.26 3.93 -8.75
N PRO A 211 -5.77 4.90 -7.98
CA PRO A 211 -6.02 6.27 -8.46
C PRO A 211 -4.77 7.01 -8.96
N ALA A 212 -3.57 6.59 -8.57
CA ALA A 212 -2.31 7.15 -9.07
C ALA A 212 -2.06 6.89 -10.55
N MET A 213 -2.83 5.98 -11.16
CA MET A 213 -2.81 5.75 -12.61
C MET A 213 -3.64 6.80 -13.35
N SER A 214 -3.68 6.67 -14.68
CA SER A 214 -4.51 7.53 -15.53
C SER A 214 -5.96 7.58 -15.02
N MET A 215 -6.48 8.79 -14.83
CA MET A 215 -7.87 9.01 -14.44
C MET A 215 -8.87 8.37 -15.42
N LEU A 216 -8.53 8.33 -16.71
CA LEU A 216 -9.35 7.65 -17.73
C LEU A 216 -9.39 6.14 -17.49
N SER A 217 -8.25 5.52 -17.19
CA SER A 217 -8.19 4.08 -16.89
C SER A 217 -8.95 3.74 -15.62
N TYR A 218 -8.85 4.59 -14.60
CA TYR A 218 -9.60 4.45 -13.36
C TYR A 218 -11.10 4.62 -13.58
N GLY A 219 -11.49 5.72 -14.23
CA GLY A 219 -12.90 6.09 -14.40
C GLY A 219 -13.66 5.21 -15.40
N ALA A 220 -12.99 4.67 -16.43
CA ALA A 220 -13.65 3.88 -17.46
C ALA A 220 -14.27 2.59 -16.91
N GLY A 221 -13.54 1.88 -16.05
CA GLY A 221 -14.04 0.67 -15.40
C GLY A 221 -15.21 0.95 -14.47
N GLY A 222 -15.09 1.99 -13.63
CA GLY A 222 -16.17 2.43 -12.74
C GLY A 222 -17.44 2.79 -13.51
N ARG A 223 -17.29 3.64 -14.53
CA ARG A 223 -18.42 4.01 -15.40
C ARG A 223 -19.10 2.82 -16.04
N PHE A 224 -18.35 1.86 -16.56
CA PHE A 224 -18.92 0.65 -17.17
C PHE A 224 -19.78 -0.12 -16.16
N HIS A 225 -19.23 -0.40 -14.98
CA HIS A 225 -19.95 -1.19 -13.97
C HIS A 225 -21.20 -0.47 -13.43
N GLU A 226 -21.11 0.83 -13.20
CA GLU A 226 -22.28 1.61 -12.78
C GLU A 226 -23.38 1.65 -13.84
N LEU A 227 -23.02 1.78 -15.13
CA LEU A 227 -24.01 1.78 -16.22
C LEU A 227 -24.75 0.46 -16.37
N ILE A 228 -24.16 -0.67 -16.01
CA ILE A 228 -24.82 -1.98 -16.02
C ILE A 228 -25.47 -2.35 -14.67
N GLY A 229 -25.40 -1.48 -13.68
CA GLY A 229 -25.95 -1.71 -12.34
C GLY A 229 -25.16 -2.70 -11.49
N ALA A 230 -23.89 -2.94 -11.83
CA ALA A 230 -23.01 -3.81 -11.08
C ALA A 230 -22.37 -3.09 -9.89
N THR A 231 -21.99 -3.86 -8.87
CA THR A 231 -21.28 -3.33 -7.70
C THR A 231 -19.86 -2.94 -8.07
N MET A 232 -19.47 -1.70 -7.77
CA MET A 232 -18.09 -1.24 -7.93
C MET A 232 -17.38 -1.29 -6.58
N LEU A 233 -16.34 -2.13 -6.49
CA LEU A 233 -15.50 -2.20 -5.31
C LEU A 233 -14.45 -1.10 -5.35
N SER A 234 -14.19 -0.49 -4.21
CA SER A 234 -13.07 0.42 -4.03
C SER A 234 -11.77 -0.36 -3.96
N PHE A 235 -10.73 0.17 -4.57
CA PHE A 235 -9.37 -0.35 -4.41
C PHE A 235 -8.98 -0.39 -2.93
N TYR A 236 -9.31 0.65 -2.20
CA TYR A 236 -8.96 0.81 -0.81
C TYR A 236 -9.72 -0.12 0.14
N ASP A 237 -10.93 -0.54 -0.23
CA ASP A 237 -11.69 -1.54 0.54
C ASP A 237 -11.17 -2.97 0.32
N TRP A 238 -10.52 -3.20 -0.80
CA TRP A 238 -9.99 -4.50 -1.18
C TRP A 238 -8.58 -4.75 -0.68
N TYR A 239 -7.74 -3.73 -0.78
CA TYR A 239 -6.34 -3.82 -0.38
C TYR A 239 -6.16 -3.40 1.07
N ALA A 240 -5.46 -4.20 1.83
CA ALA A 240 -5.03 -3.87 3.17
C ALA A 240 -3.91 -2.80 3.23
N ASP A 241 -3.71 -2.05 2.16
CA ASP A 241 -2.84 -0.87 2.16
C ASP A 241 -3.35 0.21 3.11
N LEU A 242 -4.67 0.24 3.30
CA LEU A 242 -5.33 1.05 4.31
C LEU A 242 -5.86 0.09 5.37
N PRO A 243 -5.11 -0.14 6.44
CA PRO A 243 -5.46 -1.15 7.41
C PRO A 243 -6.80 -0.81 8.07
N PRO A 244 -7.71 -1.79 8.19
CA PRO A 244 -9.00 -1.58 8.86
C PRO A 244 -8.87 -1.08 10.30
N ALA A 245 -7.72 -1.29 10.92
CA ALA A 245 -7.40 -0.80 12.25
C ALA A 245 -7.19 0.72 12.31
N SER A 246 -6.74 1.35 11.21
CA SER A 246 -6.48 2.80 11.20
C SER A 246 -7.69 3.64 11.57
N PRO A 247 -8.90 3.44 11.02
CA PRO A 247 -10.09 4.15 11.46
C PRO A 247 -10.44 3.93 12.93
N GLN A 248 -10.18 2.74 13.45
CA GLN A 248 -10.45 2.42 14.85
C GLN A 248 -9.48 3.10 15.80
N VAL A 249 -8.24 3.30 15.38
CA VAL A 249 -7.18 3.90 16.22
C VAL A 249 -7.08 5.41 16.02
N PHE A 250 -7.13 5.87 14.77
CA PHE A 250 -6.88 7.28 14.43
C PHE A 250 -8.13 8.03 13.98
N GLY A 251 -9.24 7.33 13.71
CA GLY A 251 -10.46 7.93 13.18
C GLY A 251 -10.39 8.24 11.68
N ASP A 252 -9.32 7.89 11.00
CA ASP A 252 -9.11 8.13 9.58
C ASP A 252 -8.50 6.90 8.91
N GLN A 253 -8.84 6.71 7.64
CA GLN A 253 -8.38 5.58 6.83
C GLN A 253 -7.15 5.93 5.98
N THR A 254 -6.60 7.11 6.09
CA THR A 254 -5.44 7.53 5.30
C THR A 254 -4.13 7.16 5.95
N ASP A 255 -3.13 6.87 5.11
CA ASP A 255 -1.74 6.77 5.54
C ASP A 255 -1.22 8.16 5.86
N VAL A 256 -1.06 8.44 7.10
CA VAL A 256 -0.36 9.61 7.58
C VAL A 256 0.73 9.15 8.55
N PRO A 257 1.89 9.72 8.53
CA PRO A 257 2.37 10.93 7.86
C PRO A 257 2.86 10.71 6.42
N GLU A 258 3.15 11.80 5.72
CA GLU A 258 3.84 11.76 4.42
C GLU A 258 5.23 11.14 4.52
N ALA A 259 5.75 10.64 3.38
CA ALA A 259 7.07 10.01 3.33
C ALA A 259 8.21 10.93 3.82
N GLY A 260 8.10 12.25 3.59
CA GLY A 260 9.04 13.24 4.08
C GLY A 260 9.17 13.28 5.61
N ASP A 261 8.09 12.99 6.31
CA ASP A 261 8.11 12.98 7.79
C ASP A 261 8.89 11.79 8.37
N TRP A 262 9.15 10.74 7.59
CA TRP A 262 10.04 9.65 8.01
C TRP A 262 11.44 10.15 8.35
N TYR A 263 11.87 11.25 7.72
CA TYR A 263 13.16 11.88 7.99
C TYR A 263 13.29 12.38 9.43
N ASN A 264 12.18 12.78 10.04
CA ASN A 264 12.13 13.30 11.41
C ASN A 264 12.05 12.17 12.47
N ALA A 265 11.79 10.94 12.05
CA ALA A 265 11.69 9.82 12.97
C ALA A 265 13.08 9.35 13.42
N GLN A 266 13.26 9.10 14.71
CA GLN A 266 14.48 8.49 15.23
C GLN A 266 14.50 6.96 15.06
N TYR A 267 13.31 6.37 14.91
CA TYR A 267 13.11 4.92 14.79
C TYR A 267 12.03 4.63 13.76
N LEU A 268 12.37 3.87 12.74
CA LEU A 268 11.48 3.51 11.65
C LEU A 268 11.32 1.99 11.56
N ILE A 269 10.11 1.51 11.54
CA ILE A 269 9.82 0.08 11.34
C ILE A 269 9.19 -0.10 9.97
N MET A 270 9.87 -0.84 9.09
CA MET A 270 9.30 -1.32 7.83
C MET A 270 8.60 -2.65 8.09
N TRP A 271 7.30 -2.60 8.34
CA TRP A 271 6.51 -3.78 8.68
C TRP A 271 5.81 -4.34 7.45
N GLY A 272 6.25 -5.50 6.97
CA GLY A 272 5.72 -6.13 5.77
C GLY A 272 5.93 -5.31 4.48
N SER A 273 6.65 -4.20 4.57
CA SER A 273 6.87 -3.28 3.45
C SER A 273 8.29 -3.43 2.89
N ASN A 274 8.36 -3.73 1.60
CA ASN A 274 9.64 -3.68 0.86
C ASN A 274 9.82 -2.28 0.27
N LEU A 275 9.93 -1.28 1.14
CA LEU A 275 9.97 0.14 0.82
C LEU A 275 10.96 0.49 -0.30
N PRO A 276 12.22 0.01 -0.31
CA PRO A 276 13.18 0.34 -1.35
C PRO A 276 12.76 -0.12 -2.76
N LEU A 277 11.90 -1.12 -2.85
CA LEU A 277 11.39 -1.64 -4.13
C LEU A 277 10.03 -1.04 -4.49
N THR A 278 9.10 -1.02 -3.55
CA THR A 278 7.70 -0.64 -3.80
C THR A 278 7.45 0.86 -3.68
N ARG A 279 8.32 1.57 -2.96
CA ARG A 279 8.29 3.03 -2.78
C ARG A 279 9.65 3.64 -3.08
N THR A 280 10.29 3.21 -4.16
CA THR A 280 11.67 3.61 -4.53
C THR A 280 11.89 5.12 -4.48
N PRO A 281 10.98 5.99 -4.98
CA PRO A 281 11.18 7.43 -4.93
C PRO A 281 11.19 8.03 -3.51
N ASP A 282 10.60 7.36 -2.54
CA ASP A 282 10.54 7.82 -1.15
C ASP A 282 11.66 7.24 -0.29
N ALA A 283 12.36 6.21 -0.78
CA ALA A 283 13.36 5.50 0.01
C ALA A 283 14.53 6.39 0.47
N HIS A 284 14.80 7.50 -0.22
CA HIS A 284 15.86 8.41 0.14
C HIS A 284 15.61 9.10 1.49
N PHE A 285 14.37 9.41 1.85
CA PHE A 285 14.06 9.99 3.15
C PHE A 285 14.54 9.10 4.30
N MET A 286 14.30 7.79 4.20
CA MET A 286 14.81 6.83 5.19
C MET A 286 16.34 6.72 5.12
N THR A 287 16.92 6.59 3.92
CA THR A 287 18.35 6.37 3.79
C THR A 287 19.16 7.57 4.26
N GLU A 288 18.67 8.79 4.03
CA GLU A 288 19.31 10.02 4.50
C GLU A 288 19.13 10.23 6.00
N ALA A 289 17.94 9.94 6.55
CA ALA A 289 17.71 10.02 7.98
C ALA A 289 18.66 9.12 8.81
N ARG A 290 19.14 8.02 8.24
CA ARG A 290 20.13 7.15 8.89
C ARG A 290 21.45 7.86 9.14
N TYR A 291 21.85 8.80 8.29
CA TYR A 291 23.04 9.63 8.52
C TYR A 291 22.87 10.56 9.73
N HIS A 292 21.62 10.82 10.14
CA HIS A 292 21.28 11.55 11.33
C HIS A 292 20.98 10.66 12.54
N GLY A 293 21.27 9.37 12.42
CA GLY A 293 21.15 8.41 13.54
C GLY A 293 19.85 7.64 13.61
N GLN A 294 18.92 7.80 12.65
CA GLN A 294 17.69 6.99 12.60
C GLN A 294 18.03 5.50 12.62
N LYS A 295 17.31 4.76 13.46
CA LYS A 295 17.36 3.30 13.48
C LYS A 295 16.23 2.72 12.64
N VAL A 296 16.55 1.74 11.82
CA VAL A 296 15.59 1.09 10.92
C VAL A 296 15.48 -0.40 11.25
N VAL A 297 14.25 -0.84 11.44
CA VAL A 297 13.94 -2.27 11.66
C VAL A 297 13.08 -2.78 10.51
N ALA A 298 13.44 -3.91 9.94
CA ALA A 298 12.62 -4.61 8.97
C ALA A 298 11.91 -5.80 9.64
N VAL A 299 10.59 -5.83 9.56
CA VAL A 299 9.76 -6.96 9.96
C VAL A 299 9.25 -7.62 8.69
N SER A 300 9.80 -8.77 8.34
CA SER A 300 9.41 -9.50 7.11
C SER A 300 9.77 -10.98 7.21
N PRO A 301 9.02 -11.86 6.54
CA PRO A 301 9.28 -13.30 6.56
C PRO A 301 10.53 -13.70 5.76
N ASP A 302 10.92 -12.91 4.79
CA ASP A 302 12.04 -13.15 3.89
C ASP A 302 13.12 -12.06 3.99
N TYR A 303 14.33 -12.40 3.55
CA TYR A 303 15.45 -11.48 3.48
C TYR A 303 15.43 -10.72 2.15
N ALA A 304 14.52 -9.74 2.05
CA ALA A 304 14.29 -8.94 0.85
C ALA A 304 15.13 -7.65 0.84
N GLU A 305 14.87 -6.75 -0.13
CA GLU A 305 15.64 -5.52 -0.31
C GLU A 305 15.55 -4.56 0.88
N ASN A 306 14.45 -4.58 1.62
CA ASN A 306 14.25 -3.77 2.82
C ASN A 306 15.30 -4.08 3.91
N THR A 307 15.78 -5.31 3.98
CA THR A 307 16.77 -5.72 4.98
C THR A 307 18.14 -5.10 4.77
N LYS A 308 18.48 -4.69 3.53
CA LYS A 308 19.75 -4.01 3.21
C LYS A 308 19.93 -2.70 3.98
N PHE A 309 18.81 -2.05 4.30
CA PHE A 309 18.80 -0.75 4.95
C PHE A 309 18.43 -0.83 6.44
N ALA A 310 18.13 -2.02 6.92
CA ALA A 310 17.75 -2.23 8.31
C ALA A 310 18.96 -2.45 9.22
N ASP A 311 18.92 -1.86 10.42
CA ASP A 311 19.85 -2.16 11.50
C ASP A 311 19.53 -3.51 12.14
N GLN A 312 18.24 -3.90 12.08
CA GLN A 312 17.76 -5.17 12.61
C GLN A 312 16.68 -5.76 11.70
N TRP A 313 16.76 -7.05 11.47
CA TRP A 313 15.71 -7.81 10.80
C TRP A 313 15.02 -8.75 11.79
N LEU A 314 13.71 -8.58 11.92
CA LEU A 314 12.84 -9.46 12.69
C LEU A 314 12.13 -10.40 11.72
N ARG A 315 12.58 -11.64 11.67
CA ARG A 315 11.97 -12.66 10.84
C ARG A 315 10.70 -13.17 11.52
N VAL A 316 9.56 -12.81 10.97
CA VAL A 316 8.25 -13.32 11.43
C VAL A 316 7.77 -14.42 10.48
N ALA A 317 7.14 -15.44 11.04
CA ALA A 317 6.41 -16.39 10.21
C ALA A 317 5.12 -15.71 9.67
N PRO A 318 4.72 -15.95 8.42
CA PRO A 318 3.47 -15.40 7.89
C PRO A 318 2.29 -15.71 8.82
N GLY A 319 1.48 -14.68 9.12
CA GLY A 319 0.34 -14.78 10.03
C GLY A 319 0.66 -14.65 11.51
N THR A 320 1.91 -14.36 11.90
CA THR A 320 2.31 -14.18 13.32
C THR A 320 2.65 -12.73 13.68
N ASP A 321 2.35 -11.77 12.81
CA ASP A 321 2.59 -10.35 13.06
C ASP A 321 1.88 -9.85 14.31
N GLY A 322 0.65 -10.30 14.53
CA GLY A 322 -0.11 -9.99 15.76
C GLY A 322 0.58 -10.45 17.03
N ALA A 323 1.25 -11.60 17.02
CA ALA A 323 2.01 -12.08 18.16
C ALA A 323 3.21 -11.18 18.48
N LEU A 324 3.91 -10.69 17.45
CA LEU A 324 5.00 -9.73 17.62
C LEU A 324 4.47 -8.40 18.17
N ALA A 325 3.38 -7.88 17.63
CA ALA A 325 2.76 -6.65 18.10
C ALA A 325 2.32 -6.76 19.56
N MET A 326 1.70 -7.88 19.93
CA MET A 326 1.31 -8.15 21.33
C MET A 326 2.53 -8.27 22.25
N ALA A 327 3.63 -8.88 21.80
CA ALA A 327 4.87 -8.95 22.59
C ALA A 327 5.48 -7.56 22.81
N MET A 328 5.46 -6.69 21.80
CA MET A 328 5.89 -5.29 21.96
C MET A 328 5.00 -4.55 22.96
N GLY A 329 3.69 -4.68 22.82
CA GLY A 329 2.72 -4.12 23.77
C GLY A 329 2.92 -4.63 25.19
N HIS A 330 3.19 -5.92 25.35
CA HIS A 330 3.49 -6.52 26.66
C HIS A 330 4.72 -5.86 27.31
N VAL A 331 5.81 -5.68 26.57
CA VAL A 331 7.02 -5.02 27.09
C VAL A 331 6.71 -3.57 27.49
N ILE A 332 6.00 -2.83 26.65
CA ILE A 332 5.61 -1.44 26.93
C ILE A 332 4.79 -1.37 28.23
N LEU A 333 3.77 -2.20 28.34
CA LEU A 333 2.90 -2.18 29.52
C LEU A 333 3.62 -2.64 30.80
N THR A 334 4.41 -3.71 30.75
CA THR A 334 5.05 -4.25 31.93
C THR A 334 6.23 -3.43 32.41
N GLU A 335 7.09 -2.98 31.49
CA GLU A 335 8.30 -2.26 31.87
C GLU A 335 8.09 -0.75 32.04
N PHE A 336 7.36 -0.11 31.10
CA PHE A 336 7.23 1.34 31.10
C PHE A 336 6.01 1.81 31.89
N HIS A 337 4.87 1.13 31.78
CA HIS A 337 3.66 1.53 32.49
C HIS A 337 3.63 1.00 33.93
N VAL A 338 3.75 -0.29 34.12
CA VAL A 338 3.67 -0.90 35.47
C VAL A 338 4.98 -0.75 36.23
N GLY A 339 6.11 -1.10 35.63
CA GLY A 339 7.42 -1.15 36.26
C GLY A 339 8.01 0.23 36.56
N ARG A 340 8.29 1.02 35.53
CA ARG A 340 8.96 2.31 35.64
C ARG A 340 8.02 3.48 35.91
N ARG A 341 6.75 3.35 35.52
CA ARG A 341 5.74 4.40 35.63
C ARG A 341 6.22 5.71 34.97
N GLU A 342 6.72 5.60 33.75
CA GLU A 342 7.26 6.73 33.02
C GLU A 342 6.21 7.86 32.88
N PRO A 343 6.51 9.08 33.37
CA PRO A 343 5.51 10.15 33.45
C PRO A 343 4.92 10.51 32.08
N PHE A 344 5.76 10.60 31.06
CA PHE A 344 5.30 10.87 29.70
C PHE A 344 4.32 9.82 29.19
N PHE A 345 4.64 8.54 29.40
CA PHE A 345 3.80 7.43 28.96
C PHE A 345 2.46 7.40 29.72
N LEU A 346 2.50 7.63 31.04
CA LEU A 346 1.28 7.71 31.85
C LEU A 346 0.39 8.87 31.44
N ASP A 347 0.95 10.06 31.20
CA ASP A 347 0.18 11.22 30.75
C ASP A 347 -0.43 11.01 29.37
N TYR A 348 0.34 10.42 28.45
CA TYR A 348 -0.17 10.06 27.13
C TYR A 348 -1.36 9.08 27.21
N MET A 349 -1.21 7.98 27.95
CA MET A 349 -2.27 7.00 28.10
C MET A 349 -3.52 7.59 28.74
N ARG A 350 -3.33 8.46 29.73
CA ARG A 350 -4.42 9.10 30.45
C ARG A 350 -5.29 9.99 29.56
N ARG A 351 -4.69 10.70 28.59
CA ARG A 351 -5.37 11.73 27.79
C ARG A 351 -5.75 11.28 26.39
N HIS A 352 -4.97 10.41 25.80
CA HIS A 352 -5.04 10.10 24.38
C HIS A 352 -5.49 8.67 24.05
N THR A 353 -5.83 7.88 25.08
CA THR A 353 -6.29 6.50 24.92
C THR A 353 -7.56 6.25 25.73
N ASP A 354 -8.18 5.10 25.52
CA ASP A 354 -9.31 4.60 26.30
C ASP A 354 -8.91 3.87 27.59
N ALA A 355 -7.62 3.77 27.88
CA ALA A 355 -7.10 3.08 29.07
C ALA A 355 -7.68 3.54 30.42
N PRO A 356 -8.03 4.84 30.64
CA PRO A 356 -8.61 5.27 31.91
C PRO A 356 -10.11 4.98 32.06
N PHE A 357 -10.80 4.56 31.00
CA PHE A 357 -12.25 4.40 31.07
C PHE A 357 -12.67 3.23 31.96
N LEU A 358 -13.76 3.42 32.68
CA LEU A 358 -14.43 2.37 33.43
C LEU A 358 -15.04 1.34 32.49
N VAL A 359 -14.83 0.08 32.81
CA VAL A 359 -15.36 -1.06 32.08
C VAL A 359 -16.32 -1.85 32.98
N ALA A 360 -17.50 -2.13 32.48
CA ALA A 360 -18.40 -3.06 33.11
C ALA A 360 -17.83 -4.48 33.04
N LEU A 361 -17.84 -5.18 34.14
CA LEU A 361 -17.36 -6.56 34.20
C LEU A 361 -18.49 -7.53 33.89
N GLU A 362 -18.28 -8.41 32.95
CA GLU A 362 -19.19 -9.45 32.51
C GLU A 362 -18.70 -10.83 33.00
N PRO A 363 -19.59 -11.75 33.36
CA PRO A 363 -19.16 -13.11 33.69
C PRO A 363 -18.42 -13.75 32.53
N ALA A 364 -17.26 -14.36 32.83
CA ALA A 364 -16.52 -15.08 31.79
C ALA A 364 -17.33 -16.26 31.22
N PRO A 365 -17.27 -16.56 29.93
CA PRO A 365 -18.03 -17.66 29.31
C PRO A 365 -17.77 -19.04 29.92
N ASP A 366 -16.59 -19.23 30.49
CA ASP A 366 -16.18 -20.47 31.17
C ASP A 366 -16.55 -20.52 32.67
N GLY A 367 -17.19 -19.48 33.20
CA GLY A 367 -17.57 -19.35 34.58
C GLY A 367 -16.43 -19.15 35.58
N THR A 368 -15.20 -18.88 35.11
CA THR A 368 -14.02 -18.76 35.98
C THR A 368 -13.72 -17.35 36.48
N GLY A 369 -14.61 -16.40 36.27
CA GLY A 369 -14.42 -15.02 36.72
C GLY A 369 -15.17 -14.01 35.89
N TYR A 370 -14.54 -12.88 35.61
CA TYR A 370 -15.13 -11.78 34.86
C TYR A 370 -14.17 -11.36 33.71
N VAL A 371 -14.77 -10.92 32.62
CA VAL A 371 -14.07 -10.31 31.46
C VAL A 371 -14.51 -8.86 31.32
N PRO A 372 -13.67 -8.00 30.74
CA PRO A 372 -14.04 -6.64 30.38
C PRO A 372 -15.20 -6.67 29.38
N GLY A 373 -16.25 -5.92 29.66
CA GLY A 373 -17.35 -5.67 28.75
C GLY A 373 -17.31 -4.25 28.15
N ARG A 374 -18.47 -3.60 28.06
CA ARG A 374 -18.57 -2.24 27.52
C ARG A 374 -18.07 -1.18 28.50
N PHE A 375 -17.78 0.01 28.01
CA PHE A 375 -17.52 1.18 28.84
C PHE A 375 -18.78 1.60 29.61
N VAL A 376 -18.56 2.01 30.84
CA VAL A 376 -19.62 2.57 31.70
C VAL A 376 -19.77 4.05 31.37
N THR A 377 -21.01 4.47 31.12
CA THR A 377 -21.34 5.83 30.72
C THR A 377 -22.09 6.60 31.79
N ALA A 378 -22.13 7.92 31.70
CA ALA A 378 -22.67 8.78 32.76
C ALA A 378 -24.21 8.65 32.94
N ASP A 379 -24.93 8.12 31.97
CA ASP A 379 -26.36 7.81 32.11
C ASP A 379 -26.62 6.59 32.98
N GLU A 380 -25.59 5.84 33.33
CA GLU A 380 -25.68 4.63 34.19
C GLU A 380 -25.31 4.88 35.64
N VAL A 381 -24.77 6.07 35.95
CA VAL A 381 -24.23 6.37 37.29
C VAL A 381 -24.81 7.68 37.80
N ASP A 382 -25.68 7.58 38.83
CA ASP A 382 -26.29 8.77 39.46
C ASP A 382 -25.23 9.67 40.09
N GLY A 383 -25.43 10.96 40.00
CA GLY A 383 -24.56 11.97 40.62
C GLY A 383 -23.31 12.33 39.81
N VAL A 384 -23.16 11.78 38.64
CA VAL A 384 -22.06 12.13 37.73
C VAL A 384 -22.62 12.76 36.44
N ALA A 385 -22.26 14.00 36.18
CA ALA A 385 -22.74 14.78 35.03
C ALA A 385 -24.27 14.89 34.92
N ASP A 386 -24.96 14.91 36.06
CA ASP A 386 -26.43 15.00 36.11
C ASP A 386 -26.94 16.20 35.33
N GLY A 387 -27.89 15.96 34.41
CA GLY A 387 -28.47 16.99 33.55
C GLY A 387 -27.59 17.42 32.36
N ALA A 388 -26.40 16.89 32.21
CA ALA A 388 -25.60 17.13 31.01
C ALA A 388 -26.22 16.40 29.79
N PRO A 389 -26.11 16.99 28.60
CA PRO A 389 -26.65 16.35 27.39
C PRO A 389 -25.76 15.18 26.95
N LYS A 390 -26.40 14.20 26.34
CA LYS A 390 -25.70 13.08 25.68
C LYS A 390 -24.85 12.22 26.59
N ASN A 391 -25.33 11.96 27.81
CA ASN A 391 -24.64 11.13 28.82
C ASN A 391 -24.38 9.69 28.34
N GLU A 392 -25.19 9.18 27.42
CA GLU A 392 -24.98 7.90 26.74
C GLU A 392 -23.67 7.81 25.92
N PHE A 393 -23.07 8.97 25.60
CA PHE A 393 -21.77 9.07 24.89
C PHE A 393 -20.63 9.62 25.78
N ARG A 394 -20.82 9.57 27.09
CA ARG A 394 -19.88 10.10 28.10
C ARG A 394 -19.29 8.96 28.93
N PRO A 395 -18.25 8.24 28.44
CA PRO A 395 -17.56 7.25 29.24
C PRO A 395 -16.93 7.85 30.48
N LEU A 396 -17.09 7.17 31.60
CA LEU A 396 -16.57 7.60 32.89
C LEU A 396 -15.18 7.02 33.15
N VAL A 397 -14.46 7.65 34.07
CA VAL A 397 -13.22 7.14 34.65
C VAL A 397 -13.43 6.92 36.17
N TRP A 398 -12.53 6.16 36.78
CA TRP A 398 -12.50 6.07 38.25
C TRP A 398 -11.46 7.05 38.79
N ASP A 399 -11.93 8.17 39.31
CA ASP A 399 -11.07 9.10 40.04
C ASP A 399 -10.63 8.48 41.37
N ARG A 400 -9.36 8.62 41.70
CA ARG A 400 -8.75 7.96 42.88
C ARG A 400 -9.40 8.34 44.21
N GLU A 401 -9.87 9.55 44.33
CA GLU A 401 -10.45 10.08 45.56
C GLU A 401 -11.98 10.09 45.53
N ARG A 402 -12.57 10.37 44.37
CA ARG A 402 -14.02 10.61 44.27
C ARG A 402 -14.83 9.45 43.71
N GLY A 403 -14.17 8.45 43.16
CA GLY A 403 -14.84 7.35 42.48
C GLY A 403 -15.20 7.70 41.02
N PRO A 404 -16.38 7.25 40.52
CA PRO A 404 -16.77 7.55 39.14
C PRO A 404 -16.78 9.06 38.85
N ALA A 405 -16.15 9.46 37.77
CA ALA A 405 -16.01 10.86 37.38
C ALA A 405 -16.03 11.04 35.88
N ASP A 406 -16.53 12.19 35.44
CA ASP A 406 -16.44 12.63 34.03
C ASP A 406 -15.01 13.18 33.76
N PRO A 407 -14.26 12.61 32.83
CA PRO A 407 -12.93 13.10 32.47
C PRO A 407 -12.97 14.39 31.65
N GLY A 408 -14.12 14.77 31.06
CA GLY A 408 -14.24 15.83 30.06
C GLY A 408 -13.55 15.50 28.73
N GLY A 409 -14.01 16.11 27.65
CA GLY A 409 -13.45 15.89 26.30
C GLY A 409 -13.87 14.56 25.65
N THR A 410 -14.90 13.91 26.18
CA THR A 410 -15.47 12.68 25.61
C THR A 410 -16.33 12.97 24.37
N LEU A 411 -16.83 11.91 23.74
CA LEU A 411 -17.69 12.03 22.56
C LEU A 411 -18.95 12.87 22.84
N ALA A 412 -19.48 12.84 24.06
CA ALA A 412 -20.62 13.67 24.47
C ALA A 412 -20.38 15.17 24.29
N ASP A 413 -19.18 15.64 24.53
CA ASP A 413 -18.86 17.07 24.42
C ASP A 413 -18.86 17.61 23.01
N ARG A 414 -18.84 16.75 21.99
CA ARG A 414 -19.00 17.14 20.58
C ARG A 414 -20.42 17.59 20.24
N PHE A 415 -21.41 17.15 20.99
CA PHE A 415 -22.81 17.48 20.76
C PHE A 415 -23.27 18.73 21.53
N THR A 416 -22.37 19.38 22.28
CA THR A 416 -22.66 20.66 22.92
C THR A 416 -22.34 21.82 21.97
N PRO A 417 -23.01 22.99 22.12
CA PRO A 417 -22.73 24.16 21.28
C PRO A 417 -21.27 24.62 21.35
N GLU A 418 -20.62 24.41 22.50
CA GLU A 418 -19.22 24.75 22.76
C GLU A 418 -18.27 23.60 22.38
N GLY A 419 -18.83 22.44 22.11
CA GLY A 419 -18.11 21.18 21.90
C GLY A 419 -17.51 21.08 20.52
N LEU A 420 -16.50 21.86 20.27
CA LEU A 420 -15.66 21.76 19.09
C LEU A 420 -14.73 20.55 19.24
N GLY A 421 -15.23 19.37 18.90
CA GLY A 421 -14.44 18.18 18.58
C GLY A 421 -13.09 17.98 19.29
N LYS A 422 -13.06 18.13 20.58
CA LYS A 422 -11.85 17.78 21.35
C LYS A 422 -11.72 16.25 21.33
N TRP A 423 -10.58 15.80 20.84
CA TRP A 423 -10.29 14.38 20.73
C TRP A 423 -9.63 13.82 21.98
N ASN A 424 -9.10 14.69 22.84
CA ASN A 424 -8.32 14.35 23.99
C ASN A 424 -9.11 14.58 25.26
N LEU A 425 -8.99 13.67 26.22
CA LEU A 425 -9.60 13.83 27.53
C LEU A 425 -8.99 15.02 28.27
N LEU A 426 -9.81 15.82 28.89
CA LEU A 426 -9.35 17.04 29.57
C LEU A 426 -8.68 16.75 30.90
N MET A 427 -9.22 15.81 31.69
CA MET A 427 -8.71 15.40 32.99
C MET A 427 -8.53 16.54 34.01
N GLU A 428 -9.34 17.59 33.88
CA GLU A 428 -9.27 18.73 34.78
C GLU A 428 -9.72 18.35 36.19
N GLY A 429 -8.75 18.29 37.14
CA GLY A 429 -8.99 17.89 38.52
C GLY A 429 -9.37 16.40 38.68
N VAL A 430 -9.10 15.58 37.69
CA VAL A 430 -9.35 14.12 37.74
C VAL A 430 -8.02 13.37 37.74
N ASP A 431 -7.82 12.49 38.70
CA ASP A 431 -6.68 11.56 38.75
C ASP A 431 -7.19 10.11 38.57
N PRO A 432 -7.25 9.64 37.32
CA PRO A 432 -7.83 8.35 37.05
C PRO A 432 -6.96 7.19 37.52
N VAL A 433 -7.60 6.16 38.03
CA VAL A 433 -6.95 4.87 38.27
C VAL A 433 -6.73 4.20 36.91
N MET A 434 -5.47 4.00 36.53
CA MET A 434 -5.08 3.44 35.23
C MET A 434 -4.90 1.92 35.26
N SER A 435 -4.88 1.32 36.45
CA SER A 435 -4.69 -0.12 36.59
C SER A 435 -5.30 -0.58 37.92
N MET A 436 -5.86 -1.78 37.94
CA MET A 436 -6.31 -2.44 39.18
C MET A 436 -5.18 -2.58 40.21
N LEU A 437 -3.93 -2.58 39.80
CA LEU A 437 -2.75 -2.59 40.67
C LEU A 437 -2.56 -1.27 41.44
N ASP A 438 -3.21 -0.21 41.03
CA ASP A 438 -3.16 1.09 41.69
C ASP A 438 -4.18 1.25 42.79
N LEU A 439 -5.10 0.29 42.93
CA LEU A 439 -6.10 0.31 44.00
C LEU A 439 -5.52 -0.13 45.34
N PRO A 440 -5.97 0.48 46.46
CA PRO A 440 -5.59 0.04 47.81
C PRO A 440 -5.96 -1.43 48.03
N GLY A 441 -4.99 -2.21 48.48
CA GLY A 441 -5.19 -3.63 48.79
C GLY A 441 -4.94 -4.58 47.61
N SER A 442 -4.64 -4.09 46.41
CA SER A 442 -4.20 -4.94 45.31
C SER A 442 -2.86 -5.60 45.63
N LYS A 443 -2.77 -6.92 45.52
CA LYS A 443 -1.50 -7.63 45.65
C LYS A 443 -0.64 -7.29 44.42
N ARG A 444 0.39 -6.46 44.61
CA ARG A 444 1.48 -6.38 43.60
C ARG A 444 2.06 -7.77 43.47
N GLY A 445 2.04 -8.31 42.29
CA GLY A 445 2.65 -9.60 42.02
C GLY A 445 4.09 -9.60 42.54
N ALA A 446 4.44 -10.55 43.40
CA ALA A 446 5.75 -10.72 43.97
C ALA A 446 6.74 -11.08 42.85
N GLY A 447 7.33 -10.04 42.18
CA GLY A 447 8.25 -10.28 41.09
C GLY A 447 8.92 -9.05 40.48
N ALA A 448 8.48 -7.84 40.82
CA ALA A 448 9.07 -6.62 40.26
C ALA A 448 9.61 -5.71 41.38
N GLY A 449 10.62 -6.14 42.04
CA GLY A 449 11.29 -5.33 43.03
C GLY A 449 12.74 -5.77 43.24
N ALA A 450 13.67 -4.84 42.97
CA ALA A 450 15.08 -4.89 43.28
C ALA A 450 16.02 -5.41 42.19
N GLY A 451 16.53 -4.50 41.42
CA GLY A 451 17.62 -4.71 40.49
C GLY A 451 18.20 -3.42 39.93
N ALA A 452 18.33 -2.39 40.81
CA ALA A 452 19.11 -1.20 40.44
C ALA A 452 20.36 -1.19 41.32
N ALA A 453 21.48 -1.66 40.81
CA ALA A 453 22.83 -1.16 41.05
C ALA A 453 23.87 -2.12 40.44
N GLY A 454 24.80 -1.60 39.71
CA GLY A 454 26.09 -2.23 39.49
C GLY A 454 26.40 -2.65 38.06
N GLY A 455 26.82 -1.69 37.28
CA GLY A 455 27.56 -1.99 36.06
C GLY A 455 28.84 -2.74 36.36
N LYS A 456 29.18 -3.68 35.50
CA LYS A 456 30.56 -4.05 35.15
C LYS A 456 30.56 -4.83 33.84
N ASP A 457 31.38 -4.32 32.94
CA ASP A 457 31.88 -4.98 31.74
C ASP A 457 32.15 -6.47 31.91
N ARG A 458 31.69 -7.30 30.98
CA ARG A 458 32.43 -8.51 30.61
C ARG A 458 32.16 -8.90 29.14
N GLY A 459 33.26 -9.04 28.50
CA GLY A 459 33.57 -9.32 27.15
C GLY A 459 32.92 -10.54 26.51
N ALA A 460 33.11 -10.54 25.24
CA ALA A 460 32.78 -11.55 24.25
C ALA A 460 33.24 -12.97 24.64
N ALA A 461 32.41 -13.95 24.38
CA ALA A 461 32.85 -15.32 24.14
C ALA A 461 31.93 -16.03 23.11
N ARG A 462 32.59 -16.71 22.22
CA ARG A 462 32.20 -17.43 21.02
C ARG A 462 31.29 -18.63 21.26
N ALA A 463 30.51 -18.84 20.21
CA ALA A 463 29.98 -20.07 19.62
C ALA A 463 30.35 -21.45 20.19
N GLY A 464 29.36 -22.32 20.22
CA GLY A 464 29.53 -23.77 20.26
C GLY A 464 28.20 -24.45 19.95
N ALA A 465 28.19 -25.15 18.82
CA ALA A 465 27.08 -26.00 18.36
C ALA A 465 27.07 -27.32 19.14
N ALA A 466 25.89 -27.89 19.33
CA ALA A 466 25.53 -29.27 19.02
C ALA A 466 24.46 -29.84 19.98
N GLY A 467 23.52 -30.59 19.42
CA GLY A 467 22.98 -31.79 20.06
C GLY A 467 21.47 -31.77 20.31
N ALA A 468 20.78 -32.46 19.42
CA ALA A 468 19.39 -32.89 19.55
C ALA A 468 19.16 -33.82 20.74
N SER A 469 17.99 -33.70 21.40
CA SER A 469 17.23 -34.88 21.79
C SER A 469 15.82 -34.51 22.25
N ALA A 470 14.91 -35.42 21.94
CA ALA A 470 13.49 -35.35 22.02
C ALA A 470 12.91 -35.35 23.44
N GLY A 471 11.67 -34.77 23.52
CA GLY A 471 10.63 -35.31 24.38
C GLY A 471 10.44 -34.62 25.72
N ALA A 472 9.40 -33.77 25.78
CA ALA A 472 8.43 -33.70 26.89
C ALA A 472 7.36 -32.64 26.54
N GLU A 473 6.10 -33.05 26.54
CA GLU A 473 4.95 -32.14 26.54
C GLU A 473 4.98 -31.21 27.76
N PRO A 474 4.70 -29.93 27.60
CA PRO A 474 4.44 -29.08 28.76
C PRO A 474 2.96 -29.01 29.07
N ASP A 475 2.69 -29.26 30.33
CA ASP A 475 1.47 -29.10 31.07
C ASP A 475 0.78 -27.75 30.81
N ARG A 476 -0.48 -27.82 30.36
CA ARG A 476 -1.37 -26.67 30.21
C ARG A 476 -1.85 -26.23 31.59
N LYS A 477 -1.27 -25.19 32.15
CA LYS A 477 -1.95 -24.37 33.17
C LYS A 477 -1.38 -22.95 33.22
N SER A 478 -2.32 -22.02 33.09
CA SER A 478 -2.26 -20.59 33.44
C SER A 478 -1.35 -19.69 32.61
N VAL A 479 -1.94 -19.04 31.65
CA VAL A 479 -1.59 -17.66 31.27
C VAL A 479 -2.88 -16.85 31.41
N VAL A 480 -2.89 -15.97 32.37
CA VAL A 480 -3.80 -14.82 32.45
C VAL A 480 -3.09 -13.63 31.82
#